data_1442eb359b3b62c6ffca605b38ef9154
#
_entry.id   1442eb359b3b62c6ffca605b38ef9154
#
_cell.length_a   1.000
_cell.length_b   1.000
_cell.length_c   1.000
_cell.angle_alpha   90.00
_cell.angle_beta   90.00
_cell.angle_gamma   90.00
#
_symmetry.space_group_name_H-M   'P 1'
#
loop_
_entity.id
_entity.type
_entity.pdbx_description
1 polymer ?
#
loop_
_entity_poly.entity_id
_entity_poly.type
_entity_poly.pdbx_seq_one_letter_code
_entity_poly.pdbx_strand_id
1 'polypeptide(L)'
;MDFDYSPKTKELQAKLLQFMDDHIYPNESAYKDELAANTVAGKRWSALNTIENLKPKAQAAGLWNLFLPVDSAAASGYAGAGLTNQEYAPLAEIMGRVPWASEVFNCSAPDTGNMETIARYGDEANKARWLKPLLEGKIRSAFAMTEPDVASSDATNIETRIERQGDEYVINGRKWWISGAADPRCAVFITMGKTDPEAPRHSQQSMVLVPADAPGIKIIRPLNVLGYDDAPHGHVEMTFENVRVPVSNILLG
;
A
#
# COMPACT_ATOMS: atom_id res chain seq x y z
N MET A 1 25.31 24.21 5.35
CA MET A 1 24.23 23.25 5.11
C MET A 1 22.96 23.98 5.46
N ASP A 2 22.03 24.14 4.53
CA ASP A 2 20.77 24.83 4.77
C ASP A 2 19.70 23.76 5.10
N PHE A 3 19.07 23.91 6.25
CA PHE A 3 18.02 23.02 6.72
C PHE A 3 16.61 23.64 6.57
N ASP A 4 16.53 24.82 5.98
CA ASP A 4 15.25 25.48 5.75
C ASP A 4 14.43 24.76 4.66
N TYR A 5 13.12 24.69 4.89
CA TYR A 5 12.20 24.17 3.89
C TYR A 5 12.02 25.15 2.73
N SER A 6 11.80 24.60 1.53
CA SER A 6 11.48 25.41 0.36
C SER A 6 10.17 26.22 0.56
N PRO A 7 9.99 27.36 -0.13
CA PRO A 7 8.74 28.11 -0.05
C PRO A 7 7.51 27.24 -0.37
N LYS A 8 7.62 26.34 -1.35
CA LYS A 8 6.58 25.38 -1.72
C LYS A 8 6.24 24.44 -0.56
N THR A 9 7.25 23.91 0.11
CA THR A 9 7.06 23.03 1.27
C THR A 9 6.37 23.77 2.40
N LYS A 10 6.80 25.00 2.72
CA LYS A 10 6.18 25.85 3.76
C LYS A 10 4.71 26.16 3.47
N GLU A 11 4.37 26.43 2.21
CA GLU A 11 2.97 26.63 1.78
C GLU A 11 2.13 25.36 1.98
N LEU A 12 2.65 24.21 1.52
CA LEU A 12 1.95 22.93 1.68
C LEU A 12 1.81 22.52 3.16
N GLN A 13 2.83 22.77 4.00
CA GLN A 13 2.73 22.54 5.44
C GLN A 13 1.61 23.38 6.06
N ALA A 14 1.54 24.69 5.75
CA ALA A 14 0.48 25.56 6.27
C ALA A 14 -0.92 25.07 5.84
N LYS A 15 -1.09 24.71 4.56
CA LYS A 15 -2.34 24.17 4.03
C LYS A 15 -2.71 22.83 4.68
N LEU A 16 -1.74 21.94 4.87
CA LEU A 16 -1.97 20.64 5.49
C LEU A 16 -2.30 20.77 6.98
N LEU A 17 -1.61 21.65 7.72
CA LEU A 17 -1.91 21.93 9.12
C LEU A 17 -3.33 22.47 9.28
N GLN A 18 -3.75 23.41 8.44
CA GLN A 18 -5.11 23.91 8.44
C GLN A 18 -6.14 22.80 8.18
N PHE A 19 -5.85 21.90 7.22
CA PHE A 19 -6.72 20.75 6.94
C PHE A 19 -6.79 19.78 8.14
N MET A 20 -5.66 19.54 8.82
CA MET A 20 -5.62 18.73 10.04
C MET A 20 -6.51 19.33 11.13
N ASP A 21 -6.42 20.64 11.36
CA ASP A 21 -7.21 21.36 12.36
C ASP A 21 -8.71 21.36 12.02
N ASP A 22 -9.07 21.60 10.76
CA ASP A 22 -10.46 21.72 10.34
C ASP A 22 -11.18 20.37 10.18
N HIS A 23 -10.43 19.31 9.81
CA HIS A 23 -11.04 18.09 9.31
C HIS A 23 -10.53 16.80 9.96
N ILE A 24 -9.29 16.71 10.41
CA ILE A 24 -8.74 15.47 10.96
C ILE A 24 -8.97 15.40 12.47
N TYR A 25 -8.44 16.34 13.24
CA TYR A 25 -8.56 16.32 14.70
C TYR A 25 -10.02 16.34 15.18
N PRO A 26 -10.96 17.12 14.59
CA PRO A 26 -12.36 17.07 15.00
C PRO A 26 -13.04 15.71 14.74
N ASN A 27 -12.50 14.88 13.84
CA ASN A 27 -13.07 13.58 13.48
C ASN A 27 -12.43 12.38 14.20
N GLU A 28 -11.48 12.58 15.12
CA GLU A 28 -10.87 11.48 15.86
C GLU A 28 -11.88 10.68 16.70
N SER A 29 -12.83 11.36 17.35
CA SER A 29 -13.91 10.68 18.07
C SER A 29 -14.82 9.93 17.11
N ALA A 30 -15.26 10.56 16.03
CA ALA A 30 -16.15 9.95 15.04
C ALA A 30 -15.53 8.68 14.42
N TYR A 31 -14.22 8.71 14.14
CA TYR A 31 -13.48 7.52 13.69
C TYR A 31 -13.56 6.35 14.69
N LYS A 32 -13.30 6.64 15.98
CA LYS A 32 -13.33 5.63 17.05
C LYS A 32 -14.74 5.07 17.24
N ASP A 33 -15.74 5.95 17.24
CA ASP A 33 -17.14 5.59 17.44
C ASP A 33 -17.67 4.75 16.27
N GLU A 34 -17.32 5.09 15.02
CA GLU A 34 -17.69 4.32 13.84
C GLU A 34 -17.05 2.92 13.86
N LEU A 35 -15.76 2.84 14.19
CA LEU A 35 -15.06 1.54 14.32
C LEU A 35 -15.67 0.67 15.42
N ALA A 36 -16.02 1.26 16.55
CA ALA A 36 -16.70 0.56 17.65
C ALA A 36 -18.10 0.07 17.22
N ALA A 37 -18.90 0.92 16.57
CA ALA A 37 -20.20 0.55 16.05
C ALA A 37 -20.11 -0.57 15.00
N ASN A 38 -19.16 -0.49 14.08
CA ASN A 38 -18.91 -1.55 13.10
C ASN A 38 -18.51 -2.85 13.78
N THR A 39 -17.72 -2.79 14.84
CA THR A 39 -17.32 -3.97 15.61
C THR A 39 -18.55 -4.65 16.25
N VAL A 40 -19.42 -3.89 16.89
CA VAL A 40 -20.68 -4.41 17.49
C VAL A 40 -21.58 -5.02 16.42
N ALA A 41 -21.63 -4.42 15.23
CA ALA A 41 -22.41 -4.89 14.08
C ALA A 41 -21.79 -6.09 13.35
N GLY A 42 -20.64 -6.61 13.79
CA GLY A 42 -19.91 -7.70 13.10
C GLY A 42 -19.25 -7.27 11.79
N LYS A 43 -19.04 -5.96 11.60
CA LYS A 43 -18.47 -5.34 10.38
C LYS A 43 -17.15 -4.62 10.64
N ARG A 44 -16.36 -5.09 11.61
CA ARG A 44 -15.11 -4.44 12.04
C ARG A 44 -14.14 -4.13 10.90
N TRP A 45 -14.10 -4.96 9.87
CA TRP A 45 -13.21 -4.84 8.71
C TRP A 45 -13.78 -3.99 7.57
N SER A 46 -14.93 -3.34 7.77
CA SER A 46 -15.49 -2.45 6.74
C SER A 46 -14.72 -1.13 6.67
N ALA A 47 -14.60 -0.59 5.45
CA ALA A 47 -14.08 0.77 5.26
C ALA A 47 -14.90 1.78 6.09
N LEU A 48 -14.22 2.79 6.62
CA LEU A 48 -14.83 3.79 7.49
C LEU A 48 -15.31 5.01 6.69
N ASN A 49 -16.57 5.34 6.81
CA ASN A 49 -17.16 6.50 6.15
C ASN A 49 -16.48 7.81 6.59
N THR A 50 -16.02 7.88 7.83
CA THR A 50 -15.26 9.02 8.36
C THR A 50 -14.06 9.32 7.46
N ILE A 51 -13.29 8.31 7.05
CA ILE A 51 -12.15 8.49 6.13
C ILE A 51 -12.65 8.79 4.71
N GLU A 52 -13.59 7.99 4.21
CA GLU A 52 -14.07 8.11 2.83
C GLU A 52 -14.67 9.47 2.52
N ASN A 53 -15.38 10.08 3.49
CA ASN A 53 -15.96 11.42 3.34
C ASN A 53 -14.93 12.57 3.39
N LEU A 54 -13.73 12.32 3.91
CA LEU A 54 -12.66 13.31 3.96
C LEU A 54 -11.79 13.31 2.69
N LYS A 55 -11.68 12.18 1.99
CA LYS A 55 -10.88 12.06 0.75
C LYS A 55 -11.24 13.10 -0.32
N PRO A 56 -12.52 13.32 -0.68
CA PRO A 56 -12.89 14.35 -1.64
C PRO A 56 -12.48 15.77 -1.21
N LYS A 57 -12.51 16.05 0.11
CA LYS A 57 -12.07 17.34 0.64
C LYS A 57 -10.56 17.53 0.49
N ALA A 58 -9.76 16.48 0.76
CA ALA A 58 -8.32 16.49 0.56
C ALA A 58 -7.97 16.68 -0.92
N GLN A 59 -8.69 16.01 -1.82
CA GLN A 59 -8.54 16.20 -3.27
C GLN A 59 -8.83 17.65 -3.69
N ALA A 60 -9.96 18.21 -3.24
CA ALA A 60 -10.34 19.59 -3.54
C ALA A 60 -9.35 20.62 -2.98
N ALA A 61 -8.71 20.32 -1.85
CA ALA A 61 -7.66 21.14 -1.26
C ALA A 61 -6.30 21.00 -1.96
N GLY A 62 -6.16 20.11 -2.97
CA GLY A 62 -4.87 19.82 -3.62
C GLY A 62 -3.87 19.11 -2.72
N LEU A 63 -4.35 18.34 -1.74
CA LEU A 63 -3.55 17.56 -0.78
C LEU A 63 -3.64 16.05 -1.08
N TRP A 64 -3.58 15.68 -2.35
CA TRP A 64 -3.76 14.29 -2.79
C TRP A 64 -2.50 13.76 -3.47
N ASN A 65 -2.11 12.51 -3.17
CA ASN A 65 -0.93 11.86 -3.76
C ASN A 65 0.37 12.65 -3.59
N LEU A 66 0.54 13.35 -2.48
CA LEU A 66 1.71 14.21 -2.23
C LEU A 66 3.04 13.43 -2.24
N PHE A 67 2.98 12.12 -1.97
CA PHE A 67 4.14 11.23 -1.89
C PHE A 67 4.79 10.96 -3.24
N LEU A 68 4.05 11.05 -4.36
CA LEU A 68 4.49 10.54 -5.66
C LEU A 68 5.63 11.41 -6.23
N PRO A 69 6.88 10.87 -6.35
CA PRO A 69 8.02 11.64 -6.83
C PRO A 69 7.87 12.01 -8.30
N VAL A 70 8.56 13.10 -8.70
CA VAL A 70 8.53 13.61 -10.08
C VAL A 70 8.86 12.51 -11.10
N ASP A 71 9.92 11.74 -10.86
CA ASP A 71 10.39 10.72 -11.79
C ASP A 71 9.37 9.58 -11.96
N SER A 72 8.77 9.14 -10.87
CA SER A 72 7.74 8.09 -10.89
C SER A 72 6.44 8.61 -11.50
N ALA A 73 6.06 9.86 -11.24
CA ALA A 73 4.91 10.50 -11.84
C ALA A 73 5.06 10.61 -13.37
N ALA A 74 6.23 11.04 -13.85
CA ALA A 74 6.53 11.11 -15.28
C ALA A 74 6.43 9.73 -15.95
N ALA A 75 6.97 8.69 -15.32
CA ALA A 75 6.93 7.32 -15.84
C ALA A 75 5.50 6.73 -15.87
N SER A 76 4.62 7.16 -14.96
CA SER A 76 3.25 6.65 -14.87
C SER A 76 2.24 7.37 -15.78
N GLY A 77 2.60 8.51 -16.36
CA GLY A 77 1.66 9.39 -17.05
C GLY A 77 0.70 10.14 -16.11
N TYR A 78 0.89 10.07 -14.80
CA TYR A 78 0.10 10.77 -13.79
C TYR A 78 0.93 11.87 -13.12
N ALA A 79 0.33 13.03 -12.92
CA ALA A 79 0.98 14.13 -12.23
C ALA A 79 0.92 13.92 -10.71
N GLY A 80 2.07 13.84 -10.06
CA GLY A 80 2.20 14.00 -8.62
C GLY A 80 2.26 15.47 -8.22
N ALA A 81 2.44 15.74 -6.92
CA ALA A 81 2.62 17.11 -6.41
C ALA A 81 3.98 17.73 -6.83
N GLY A 82 4.83 16.97 -7.50
CA GLY A 82 6.15 17.41 -7.95
C GLY A 82 7.10 17.70 -6.78
N LEU A 83 7.01 16.92 -5.71
CA LEU A 83 7.86 17.04 -4.53
C LEU A 83 9.04 16.07 -4.62
N THR A 84 10.17 16.52 -4.09
CA THR A 84 11.26 15.61 -3.72
C THR A 84 10.93 14.92 -2.41
N ASN A 85 11.63 13.83 -2.09
CA ASN A 85 11.46 13.15 -0.79
C ASN A 85 11.77 14.08 0.39
N GLN A 86 12.73 15.00 0.23
CA GLN A 86 13.06 16.00 1.24
C GLN A 86 11.89 16.99 1.47
N GLU A 87 11.19 17.39 0.42
CA GLU A 87 10.02 18.26 0.51
C GLU A 87 8.79 17.55 1.05
N TYR A 88 8.64 16.25 0.75
CA TYR A 88 7.53 15.43 1.25
C TYR A 88 7.67 15.03 2.72
N ALA A 89 8.88 14.79 3.21
CA ALA A 89 9.13 14.29 4.57
C ALA A 89 8.41 15.11 5.68
N PRO A 90 8.48 16.46 5.72
CA PRO A 90 7.77 17.24 6.74
C PRO A 90 6.24 17.19 6.59
N LEU A 91 5.71 16.90 5.42
CA LEU A 91 4.27 16.68 5.20
C LEU A 91 3.85 15.32 5.76
N ALA A 92 4.65 14.29 5.54
CA ALA A 92 4.43 12.97 6.12
C ALA A 92 4.43 13.00 7.66
N GLU A 93 5.33 13.80 8.27
CA GLU A 93 5.36 14.03 9.72
C GLU A 93 4.03 14.62 10.24
N ILE A 94 3.48 15.61 9.54
CA ILE A 94 2.20 16.23 9.92
C ILE A 94 1.06 15.20 9.81
N MET A 95 0.98 14.45 8.70
CA MET A 95 -0.02 13.41 8.52
C MET A 95 0.10 12.29 9.58
N GLY A 96 1.33 11.94 9.96
CA GLY A 96 1.62 10.89 10.95
C GLY A 96 1.20 11.23 12.39
N ARG A 97 0.75 12.45 12.69
CA ARG A 97 0.24 12.83 14.02
C ARG A 97 -1.06 12.10 14.40
N VAL A 98 -1.82 11.67 13.39
CA VAL A 98 -3.03 10.85 13.57
C VAL A 98 -2.85 9.59 12.72
N PRO A 99 -2.93 8.36 13.30
CA PRO A 99 -2.54 7.11 12.61
C PRO A 99 -3.26 6.85 11.29
N TRP A 100 -4.51 7.29 11.15
CA TRP A 100 -5.32 7.09 9.94
C TRP A 100 -5.31 8.28 8.96
N ALA A 101 -4.73 9.43 9.34
CA ALA A 101 -4.84 10.64 8.53
C ALA A 101 -4.16 10.52 7.15
N SER A 102 -3.03 9.81 7.04
CA SER A 102 -2.32 9.62 5.77
C SER A 102 -3.21 8.99 4.69
N GLU A 103 -4.19 8.15 5.07
CA GLU A 103 -5.13 7.55 4.12
C GLU A 103 -6.06 8.60 3.50
N VAL A 104 -6.45 9.62 4.24
CA VAL A 104 -7.30 10.71 3.74
C VAL A 104 -6.66 11.43 2.56
N PHE A 105 -5.33 11.47 2.52
CA PHE A 105 -4.53 12.13 1.48
C PHE A 105 -4.01 11.15 0.41
N ASN A 106 -4.43 9.88 0.46
CA ASN A 106 -3.90 8.78 -0.35
C ASN A 106 -2.37 8.65 -0.25
N CYS A 107 -1.85 8.88 0.95
CA CYS A 107 -0.42 8.85 1.28
C CYS A 107 -0.09 7.76 2.32
N SER A 108 -0.95 6.76 2.46
CA SER A 108 -0.78 5.67 3.43
C SER A 108 0.07 4.54 2.88
N ALA A 109 0.94 3.98 3.72
CA ALA A 109 1.62 2.73 3.42
C ALA A 109 0.64 1.54 3.56
N PRO A 110 0.82 0.44 2.81
CA PRO A 110 1.88 0.18 1.82
C PRO A 110 1.60 0.76 0.42
N ASP A 111 0.42 1.37 0.21
CA ASP A 111 -0.01 1.82 -1.12
C ASP A 111 0.98 2.77 -1.78
N THR A 112 1.58 3.70 -1.03
CA THR A 112 2.55 4.66 -1.58
C THR A 112 3.73 3.96 -2.26
N GLY A 113 4.35 3.00 -1.57
CA GLY A 113 5.46 2.22 -2.13
C GLY A 113 5.02 1.33 -3.28
N ASN A 114 3.83 0.71 -3.17
CA ASN A 114 3.27 -0.14 -4.22
C ASN A 114 2.93 0.66 -5.47
N MET A 115 2.30 1.84 -5.32
CA MET A 115 2.01 2.73 -6.44
C MET A 115 3.30 3.18 -7.16
N GLU A 116 4.33 3.58 -6.41
CA GLU A 116 5.61 3.96 -7.00
C GLU A 116 6.28 2.78 -7.71
N THR A 117 6.24 1.59 -7.13
CA THR A 117 6.80 0.38 -7.74
C THR A 117 6.09 0.03 -9.04
N ILE A 118 4.75 0.07 -9.07
CA ILE A 118 3.99 -0.18 -10.31
C ILE A 118 4.23 0.93 -11.34
N ALA A 119 4.33 2.19 -10.90
CA ALA A 119 4.62 3.32 -11.80
C ALA A 119 5.96 3.15 -12.53
N ARG A 120 6.99 2.69 -11.83
CA ARG A 120 8.34 2.51 -12.38
C ARG A 120 8.50 1.24 -13.21
N TYR A 121 7.88 0.13 -12.78
CA TYR A 121 8.23 -1.21 -13.25
C TYR A 121 7.04 -1.97 -13.85
N GLY A 122 5.82 -1.50 -13.70
CA GLY A 122 4.65 -2.08 -14.35
C GLY A 122 4.58 -1.74 -15.84
N ASP A 123 4.08 -2.66 -16.65
CA ASP A 123 3.71 -2.37 -18.02
C ASP A 123 2.43 -1.49 -18.09
N GLU A 124 2.06 -1.03 -19.27
CA GLU A 124 0.91 -0.15 -19.44
C GLU A 124 -0.43 -0.82 -19.06
N ALA A 125 -0.55 -2.13 -19.25
CA ALA A 125 -1.76 -2.87 -18.86
C ALA A 125 -1.88 -2.95 -17.33
N ASN A 126 -0.77 -3.23 -16.62
CA ASN A 126 -0.70 -3.24 -15.17
C ASN A 126 -0.92 -1.85 -14.56
N LYS A 127 -0.36 -0.80 -15.17
CA LYS A 127 -0.61 0.58 -14.74
C LYS A 127 -2.09 0.96 -14.91
N ALA A 128 -2.70 0.63 -16.05
CA ALA A 128 -4.12 0.91 -16.28
C ALA A 128 -5.02 0.14 -15.31
N ARG A 129 -4.69 -1.13 -15.05
CA ARG A 129 -5.49 -2.01 -14.20
C ARG A 129 -5.37 -1.69 -12.72
N TRP A 130 -4.16 -1.40 -12.22
CA TRP A 130 -3.86 -1.30 -10.79
C TRP A 130 -3.45 0.09 -10.34
N LEU A 131 -2.47 0.72 -11.03
CA LEU A 131 -1.95 2.01 -10.61
C LEU A 131 -3.02 3.11 -10.68
N LYS A 132 -3.75 3.17 -11.79
CA LYS A 132 -4.79 4.20 -11.95
C LYS A 132 -5.82 4.19 -10.83
N PRO A 133 -6.51 3.08 -10.52
CA PRO A 133 -7.48 3.06 -9.42
C PRO A 133 -6.85 3.23 -8.04
N LEU A 134 -5.57 2.85 -7.83
CA LEU A 134 -4.83 3.15 -6.59
C LEU A 134 -4.62 4.65 -6.44
N LEU A 135 -4.14 5.35 -7.47
CA LEU A 135 -3.94 6.80 -7.45
C LEU A 135 -5.26 7.57 -7.32
N GLU A 136 -6.36 7.00 -7.79
CA GLU A 136 -7.71 7.54 -7.59
C GLU A 136 -8.28 7.24 -6.18
N GLY A 137 -7.59 6.43 -5.37
CA GLY A 137 -8.03 6.02 -4.04
C GLY A 137 -9.24 5.09 -4.03
N LYS A 138 -9.54 4.44 -5.16
CA LYS A 138 -10.68 3.52 -5.34
C LYS A 138 -10.41 2.12 -4.80
N ILE A 139 -9.17 1.68 -4.83
CA ILE A 139 -8.71 0.39 -4.31
C ILE A 139 -7.51 0.60 -3.40
N ARG A 140 -7.18 -0.44 -2.63
CA ARG A 140 -5.98 -0.53 -1.82
C ARG A 140 -5.12 -1.69 -2.32
N SER A 141 -3.91 -1.76 -1.79
CA SER A 141 -2.92 -2.81 -2.10
C SER A 141 -2.21 -3.31 -0.86
N ALA A 142 -1.49 -4.41 -0.99
CA ALA A 142 -0.58 -4.89 0.03
C ALA A 142 0.73 -5.38 -0.57
N PHE A 143 1.79 -5.45 0.25
CA PHE A 143 3.08 -5.97 -0.14
C PHE A 143 3.36 -7.28 0.61
N ALA A 144 3.28 -8.40 -0.09
CA ALA A 144 3.44 -9.74 0.46
C ALA A 144 4.90 -10.20 0.37
N MET A 145 5.73 -9.79 1.33
CA MET A 145 7.16 -10.10 1.37
C MET A 145 7.49 -11.07 2.50
N THR A 146 7.24 -10.68 3.75
CA THR A 146 7.74 -11.39 4.92
C THR A 146 7.11 -12.76 5.14
N GLU A 147 7.90 -13.69 5.67
CA GLU A 147 7.53 -15.09 5.89
C GLU A 147 7.76 -15.49 7.36
N PRO A 148 6.91 -16.36 7.95
CA PRO A 148 7.03 -16.72 9.35
C PRO A 148 8.22 -17.63 9.66
N ASP A 149 8.64 -18.45 8.69
CA ASP A 149 9.56 -19.57 8.93
C ASP A 149 11.02 -19.21 8.65
N VAL A 150 11.29 -18.01 8.10
CA VAL A 150 12.63 -17.53 7.73
C VAL A 150 12.86 -16.09 8.16
N ALA A 151 14.12 -15.68 8.30
CA ALA A 151 14.53 -14.30 8.57
C ALA A 151 14.39 -13.45 7.30
N SER A 152 13.14 -13.19 6.92
CA SER A 152 12.75 -12.61 5.63
C SER A 152 13.01 -11.09 5.49
N SER A 153 13.55 -10.44 6.52
CA SER A 153 14.14 -9.09 6.40
C SER A 153 15.32 -9.07 5.41
N ASP A 154 16.06 -10.18 5.33
CA ASP A 154 16.95 -10.47 4.21
C ASP A 154 16.14 -11.18 3.12
N ALA A 155 15.86 -10.48 2.03
CA ALA A 155 15.06 -11.01 0.92
C ALA A 155 15.64 -12.29 0.30
N THR A 156 16.94 -12.54 0.47
CA THR A 156 17.58 -13.77 -0.03
C THR A 156 17.12 -15.02 0.72
N ASN A 157 16.53 -14.88 1.90
CA ASN A 157 16.00 -16.00 2.70
C ASN A 157 14.55 -16.37 2.34
N ILE A 158 13.85 -15.58 1.52
CA ILE A 158 12.47 -15.85 1.13
C ILE A 158 12.36 -17.23 0.48
N GLU A 159 11.37 -18.02 0.89
CA GLU A 159 11.13 -19.39 0.41
C GLU A 159 9.90 -19.51 -0.48
N THR A 160 9.00 -18.52 -0.49
CA THR A 160 7.87 -18.49 -1.43
C THR A 160 8.37 -18.71 -2.86
N ARG A 161 7.77 -19.68 -3.56
CA ARG A 161 8.17 -20.07 -4.92
C ARG A 161 7.23 -19.43 -5.92
N ILE A 162 7.79 -18.94 -7.01
CA ILE A 162 7.07 -18.40 -8.17
C ILE A 162 7.61 -19.12 -9.39
N GLU A 163 6.92 -20.17 -9.82
CA GLU A 163 7.39 -21.07 -10.89
C GLU A 163 6.66 -20.76 -12.20
N ARG A 164 7.42 -20.53 -13.27
CA ARG A 164 6.81 -20.35 -14.59
C ARG A 164 6.33 -21.68 -15.15
N GLN A 165 5.06 -21.73 -15.52
CA GLN A 165 4.41 -22.86 -16.19
C GLN A 165 3.69 -22.36 -17.45
N GLY A 166 4.38 -22.42 -18.60
CA GLY A 166 3.86 -21.86 -19.85
C GLY A 166 3.76 -20.33 -19.78
N ASP A 167 2.54 -19.80 -19.94
CA ASP A 167 2.25 -18.37 -19.92
C ASP A 167 1.76 -17.88 -18.55
N GLU A 168 1.90 -18.70 -17.51
CA GLU A 168 1.53 -18.36 -16.15
C GLU A 168 2.69 -18.54 -15.16
N TYR A 169 2.65 -17.77 -14.07
CA TYR A 169 3.37 -18.06 -12.84
C TYR A 169 2.46 -18.79 -11.86
N VAL A 170 3.00 -19.82 -11.21
CA VAL A 170 2.35 -20.56 -10.11
C VAL A 170 3.06 -20.21 -8.82
N ILE A 171 2.30 -19.68 -7.87
CA ILE A 171 2.81 -19.13 -6.63
C ILE A 171 2.39 -20.05 -5.47
N ASN A 172 3.39 -20.45 -4.67
CA ASN A 172 3.20 -21.26 -3.46
C ASN A 172 4.06 -20.69 -2.33
N GLY A 173 3.44 -20.45 -1.18
CA GLY A 173 4.17 -19.96 -0.01
C GLY A 173 3.24 -19.46 1.09
N ARG A 174 3.87 -19.04 2.21
CA ARG A 174 3.17 -18.49 3.37
C ARG A 174 3.79 -17.15 3.73
N LYS A 175 2.95 -16.17 3.92
CA LYS A 175 3.33 -14.79 4.25
C LYS A 175 2.68 -14.36 5.56
N TRP A 176 3.33 -13.47 6.30
CA TRP A 176 2.78 -12.90 7.51
C TRP A 176 3.13 -11.41 7.65
N TRP A 177 2.45 -10.73 8.56
CA TRP A 177 2.57 -9.28 8.77
C TRP A 177 2.32 -8.48 7.49
N ILE A 178 1.40 -8.96 6.67
CA ILE A 178 1.05 -8.31 5.41
C ILE A 178 0.06 -7.20 5.68
N SER A 179 0.57 -5.98 5.77
CA SER A 179 -0.21 -4.77 6.06
C SER A 179 -1.18 -4.44 4.93
N GLY A 180 -2.40 -4.11 5.28
CA GLY A 180 -3.46 -3.74 4.33
C GLY A 180 -4.18 -4.92 3.68
N ALA A 181 -3.71 -6.16 3.84
CA ALA A 181 -4.32 -7.32 3.19
C ALA A 181 -5.65 -7.76 3.83
N ALA A 182 -6.00 -7.27 5.02
CA ALA A 182 -7.31 -7.47 5.63
C ALA A 182 -8.37 -6.46 5.16
N ASP A 183 -7.95 -5.37 4.54
CA ASP A 183 -8.85 -4.33 4.06
C ASP A 183 -9.69 -4.86 2.89
N PRO A 184 -11.03 -4.78 2.94
CA PRO A 184 -11.89 -5.28 1.86
C PRO A 184 -11.71 -4.53 0.53
N ARG A 185 -11.06 -3.38 0.53
CA ARG A 185 -10.70 -2.61 -0.66
C ARG A 185 -9.36 -3.05 -1.26
N CYS A 186 -8.59 -3.92 -0.58
CA CYS A 186 -7.34 -4.45 -1.10
C CYS A 186 -7.63 -5.32 -2.33
N ALA A 187 -7.18 -4.88 -3.50
CA ALA A 187 -7.47 -5.53 -4.77
C ALA A 187 -6.24 -6.21 -5.40
N VAL A 188 -5.04 -5.87 -4.94
CA VAL A 188 -3.80 -6.41 -5.51
C VAL A 188 -2.70 -6.55 -4.44
N PHE A 189 -1.95 -7.64 -4.54
CA PHE A 189 -0.72 -7.84 -3.79
C PHE A 189 0.49 -7.72 -4.71
N ILE A 190 1.52 -7.00 -4.30
CA ILE A 190 2.87 -7.19 -4.83
C ILE A 190 3.47 -8.34 -4.03
N THR A 191 3.62 -9.50 -4.66
CA THR A 191 4.12 -10.69 -3.99
C THR A 191 5.57 -10.96 -4.38
N MET A 192 6.46 -11.02 -3.40
CA MET A 192 7.86 -11.38 -3.59
C MET A 192 8.07 -12.88 -3.36
N GLY A 193 8.78 -13.52 -4.27
CA GLY A 193 9.15 -14.93 -4.16
C GLY A 193 10.33 -15.28 -5.06
N LYS A 194 10.86 -16.49 -4.93
CA LYS A 194 11.94 -17.02 -5.77
C LYS A 194 11.39 -17.47 -7.12
N THR A 195 11.90 -16.87 -8.18
CA THR A 195 11.60 -17.23 -9.58
C THR A 195 12.73 -18.06 -10.20
N ASP A 196 13.98 -17.83 -9.80
CA ASP A 196 15.14 -18.57 -10.29
C ASP A 196 16.08 -18.92 -9.12
N PRO A 197 15.90 -20.08 -8.46
CA PRO A 197 16.74 -20.48 -7.33
C PRO A 197 18.20 -20.78 -7.72
N GLU A 198 18.49 -20.99 -9.00
CA GLU A 198 19.86 -21.26 -9.50
C GLU A 198 20.62 -19.96 -9.85
N ALA A 199 19.94 -18.84 -9.91
CA ALA A 199 20.56 -17.54 -10.14
C ALA A 199 21.48 -17.12 -8.96
N PRO A 200 22.37 -16.15 -9.15
CA PRO A 200 23.13 -15.57 -8.04
C PRO A 200 22.20 -15.10 -6.91
N ARG A 201 22.62 -15.26 -5.66
CA ARG A 201 21.81 -15.06 -4.44
C ARG A 201 20.91 -13.82 -4.45
N HIS A 202 21.39 -12.70 -4.96
CA HIS A 202 20.65 -11.43 -5.00
C HIS A 202 19.80 -11.23 -6.28
N SER A 203 19.70 -12.26 -7.13
CA SER A 203 18.94 -12.24 -8.39
C SER A 203 17.90 -13.36 -8.45
N GLN A 204 17.67 -14.07 -7.34
CA GLN A 204 16.74 -15.21 -7.28
C GLN A 204 15.28 -14.78 -7.16
N GLN A 205 15.03 -13.57 -6.64
CA GLN A 205 13.72 -13.11 -6.28
C GLN A 205 13.14 -12.17 -7.35
N SER A 206 11.83 -12.28 -7.54
CA SER A 206 11.05 -11.34 -8.36
C SER A 206 9.81 -10.88 -7.60
N MET A 207 9.20 -9.82 -8.09
CA MET A 207 7.93 -9.30 -7.61
C MET A 207 6.86 -9.49 -8.68
N VAL A 208 5.72 -10.03 -8.29
CA VAL A 208 4.60 -10.32 -9.19
C VAL A 208 3.31 -9.71 -8.65
N LEU A 209 2.53 -9.10 -9.54
CA LEU A 209 1.21 -8.56 -9.20
C LEU A 209 0.18 -9.68 -9.15
N VAL A 210 -0.42 -9.88 -7.99
CA VAL A 210 -1.39 -10.94 -7.73
C VAL A 210 -2.73 -10.30 -7.36
N PRO A 211 -3.81 -10.53 -8.14
CA PRO A 211 -5.16 -10.09 -7.75
C PRO A 211 -5.52 -10.68 -6.37
N ALA A 212 -6.12 -9.88 -5.50
CA ALA A 212 -6.45 -10.33 -4.15
C ALA A 212 -7.54 -11.41 -4.10
N ASP A 213 -8.34 -11.50 -5.16
CA ASP A 213 -9.39 -12.51 -5.37
C ASP A 213 -8.92 -13.75 -6.17
N ALA A 214 -7.60 -13.85 -6.45
CA ALA A 214 -7.07 -15.00 -7.19
C ALA A 214 -7.32 -16.32 -6.43
N PRO A 215 -7.80 -17.37 -7.11
CA PRO A 215 -8.00 -18.68 -6.49
C PRO A 215 -6.71 -19.21 -5.86
N GLY A 216 -6.80 -19.80 -4.66
CA GLY A 216 -5.67 -20.35 -3.91
C GLY A 216 -5.07 -19.37 -2.88
N ILE A 217 -5.56 -18.14 -2.79
CA ILE A 217 -5.21 -17.22 -1.71
C ILE A 217 -6.12 -17.48 -0.50
N LYS A 218 -5.50 -17.59 0.67
CA LYS A 218 -6.24 -17.74 1.92
C LYS A 218 -5.65 -16.85 3.00
N ILE A 219 -6.46 -15.93 3.52
CA ILE A 219 -6.14 -15.21 4.75
C ILE A 219 -6.38 -16.16 5.92
N ILE A 220 -5.34 -16.43 6.70
CA ILE A 220 -5.38 -17.36 7.84
C ILE A 220 -5.96 -16.66 9.06
N ARG A 221 -5.43 -15.46 9.37
CA ARG A 221 -5.87 -14.66 10.52
C ARG A 221 -5.32 -13.25 10.45
N PRO A 222 -5.97 -12.27 11.07
CA PRO A 222 -5.35 -11.01 11.42
C PRO A 222 -4.32 -11.23 12.54
N LEU A 223 -3.30 -10.37 12.58
CA LEU A 223 -2.25 -10.38 13.59
C LEU A 223 -2.36 -9.12 14.43
N ASN A 224 -2.10 -9.26 15.74
CA ASN A 224 -2.21 -8.16 16.69
C ASN A 224 -0.82 -7.64 17.10
N VAL A 225 -0.68 -6.32 17.12
CA VAL A 225 0.48 -5.63 17.68
C VAL A 225 0.06 -5.00 19.00
N LEU A 226 0.64 -5.44 20.12
CA LEU A 226 0.32 -4.94 21.46
C LEU A 226 -1.19 -4.94 21.81
N GLY A 227 -1.95 -5.90 21.21
CA GLY A 227 -3.39 -6.02 21.41
C GLY A 227 -4.26 -5.26 20.38
N TYR A 228 -3.66 -4.52 19.44
CA TYR A 228 -4.36 -3.82 18.37
C TYR A 228 -4.28 -4.62 17.08
N ASP A 229 -5.41 -4.72 16.37
CA ASP A 229 -5.53 -5.41 15.07
C ASP A 229 -5.51 -4.44 13.87
N ASP A 230 -5.48 -3.13 14.14
CA ASP A 230 -5.45 -2.03 13.15
C ASP A 230 -6.55 -2.11 12.07
N ALA A 231 -7.72 -2.68 12.44
CA ALA A 231 -8.86 -2.74 11.53
C ALA A 231 -9.33 -1.32 11.10
N PRO A 232 -9.76 -1.15 9.85
CA PRO A 232 -9.93 -2.16 8.79
C PRO A 232 -8.67 -2.45 7.97
N HIS A 233 -7.58 -1.72 8.16
CA HIS A 233 -6.32 -1.90 7.45
C HIS A 233 -5.69 -3.28 7.74
N GLY A 234 -5.35 -3.52 9.00
CA GLY A 234 -4.88 -4.79 9.54
C GLY A 234 -3.55 -5.31 9.00
N HIS A 235 -3.05 -6.33 9.68
CA HIS A 235 -1.88 -7.10 9.26
C HIS A 235 -2.28 -8.56 9.28
N VAL A 236 -2.01 -9.30 8.23
CA VAL A 236 -2.48 -10.69 8.14
C VAL A 236 -1.35 -11.70 7.98
N GLU A 237 -1.69 -12.92 8.36
CA GLU A 237 -1.02 -14.13 7.92
C GLU A 237 -1.85 -14.75 6.81
N MET A 238 -1.19 -15.16 5.70
CA MET A 238 -1.85 -15.68 4.53
C MET A 238 -1.05 -16.76 3.81
N THR A 239 -1.72 -17.60 3.03
CA THR A 239 -1.08 -18.59 2.15
C THR A 239 -1.45 -18.38 0.70
N PHE A 240 -0.53 -18.82 -0.17
CA PHE A 240 -0.70 -18.96 -1.60
C PHE A 240 -0.57 -20.45 -1.91
N GLU A 241 -1.62 -21.04 -2.45
CA GLU A 241 -1.68 -22.47 -2.78
C GLU A 241 -2.02 -22.64 -4.26
N ASN A 242 -0.98 -22.85 -5.09
CA ASN A 242 -1.11 -22.96 -6.56
C ASN A 242 -1.80 -21.73 -7.18
N VAL A 243 -1.54 -20.54 -6.66
CA VAL A 243 -2.09 -19.30 -7.21
C VAL A 243 -1.49 -19.02 -8.57
N ARG A 244 -2.35 -18.85 -9.59
CA ARG A 244 -1.94 -18.66 -10.98
C ARG A 244 -2.18 -17.23 -11.43
N VAL A 245 -1.15 -16.65 -12.06
CA VAL A 245 -1.24 -15.32 -12.66
C VAL A 245 -0.50 -15.32 -14.00
N PRO A 246 -0.91 -14.49 -14.98
CA PRO A 246 -0.18 -14.33 -16.24
C PRO A 246 1.28 -13.93 -16.03
N VAL A 247 2.19 -14.38 -16.89
CA VAL A 247 3.60 -13.98 -16.85
C VAL A 247 3.79 -12.46 -17.00
N SER A 248 2.86 -11.76 -17.64
CA SER A 248 2.86 -10.30 -17.76
C SER A 248 2.65 -9.55 -16.44
N ASN A 249 2.26 -10.24 -15.36
CA ASN A 249 2.11 -9.63 -14.04
C ASN A 249 3.44 -9.44 -13.30
N ILE A 250 4.56 -9.90 -13.87
CA ILE A 250 5.89 -9.66 -13.28
C ILE A 250 6.27 -8.18 -13.41
N LEU A 251 6.90 -7.65 -12.36
CA LEU A 251 7.44 -6.29 -12.35
C LEU A 251 8.90 -6.34 -12.77
N LEU A 252 9.26 -5.55 -13.77
CA LEU A 252 10.60 -5.43 -14.36
C LEU A 252 11.09 -6.70 -15.12
N GLY A 253 10.28 -7.67 -15.37
CA GLY A 253 10.59 -8.80 -16.26
C GLY A 253 11.54 -9.84 -15.67
#